data_76b72b7c0216d692e400176c34e852bf
#
_entry.id   76b72b7c0216d692e400176c34e852bf
#
_cell.length_a   1.000
_cell.length_b   1.000
_cell.length_c   1.000
_cell.angle_alpha   90.00
_cell.angle_beta   90.00
_cell.angle_gamma   90.00
#
_symmetry.space_group_name_H-M   'P 1'
#
loop_
_entity.id
_entity.type
_entity.pdbx_description
1 polymer ?
#
loop_
_entity_poly.entity_id
_entity_poly.type
_entity_poly.pdbx_seq_one_letter_code
_entity_poly.pdbx_strand_id
1 'polypeptide(L)'
;REQVVVFRFQNPTTGIWKVRTQFDYEVPNFSMWLPIQQFLEKEVVFLDPDPDMTATNPSTTPFVTGVSAYDVRDGALYLQSGRGFTPFGYIKPEVVAPGVELTGTYPGNRYGTMTGTSVAAAFVAGISALFMQEYADDGANSNTVREALIRGAVPRGEPYPNTEWGYGIVDAYRSITDY
;
A
#
# COMPACT_ATOMS: atom_id res chain seq x y z
N ARG A 1 -16.02 -3.86 17.23
CA ARG A 1 -15.28 -5.13 17.12
C ARG A 1 -15.33 -5.55 15.65
N GLU A 2 -14.17 -5.77 15.07
CA GLU A 2 -14.06 -6.34 13.74
C GLU A 2 -14.12 -7.87 13.87
N GLN A 3 -14.91 -8.53 13.02
CA GLN A 3 -14.98 -9.97 12.92
C GLN A 3 -14.50 -10.38 11.54
N VAL A 4 -13.55 -11.32 11.51
CA VAL A 4 -13.03 -11.89 10.27
C VAL A 4 -13.53 -13.32 10.14
N VAL A 5 -14.16 -13.62 9.01
CA VAL A 5 -14.59 -14.97 8.66
C VAL A 5 -13.80 -15.43 7.45
N VAL A 6 -13.14 -16.56 7.57
CA VAL A 6 -12.33 -17.14 6.48
C VAL A 6 -13.07 -18.33 5.89
N PHE A 7 -13.36 -18.27 4.60
CA PHE A 7 -13.93 -19.41 3.85
C PHE A 7 -12.83 -20.10 3.06
N ARG A 8 -12.71 -21.39 3.25
CA ARG A 8 -11.79 -22.23 2.48
C ARG A 8 -12.57 -23.28 1.69
N PHE A 9 -12.47 -23.23 0.37
CA PHE A 9 -13.06 -24.21 -0.52
C PHE A 9 -12.01 -25.24 -0.90
N GLN A 10 -12.31 -26.52 -0.70
CA GLN A 10 -11.45 -27.62 -1.13
C GLN A 10 -11.98 -28.18 -2.45
N ASN A 11 -11.11 -28.28 -3.46
CA ASN A 11 -11.44 -28.79 -4.79
C ASN A 11 -12.69 -28.12 -5.40
N PRO A 12 -12.76 -26.79 -5.48
CA PRO A 12 -13.93 -26.11 -6.02
C PRO A 12 -14.09 -26.45 -7.51
N THR A 13 -15.33 -26.63 -7.93
CA THR A 13 -15.66 -26.76 -9.36
C THR A 13 -15.50 -25.41 -10.04
N THR A 14 -15.09 -25.41 -11.31
CA THR A 14 -15.02 -24.20 -12.13
C THR A 14 -16.43 -23.65 -12.38
N GLY A 15 -16.61 -22.36 -12.28
CA GLY A 15 -17.88 -21.69 -12.52
C GLY A 15 -18.07 -20.45 -11.66
N ILE A 16 -19.27 -19.89 -11.74
CA ILE A 16 -19.64 -18.71 -10.95
C ILE A 16 -20.12 -19.16 -9.57
N TRP A 17 -19.45 -18.65 -8.55
CA TRP A 17 -19.80 -18.88 -7.16
C TRP A 17 -20.49 -17.66 -6.59
N LYS A 18 -21.54 -17.87 -5.79
CA LYS A 18 -22.26 -16.80 -5.11
C LYS A 18 -22.15 -17.05 -3.59
N VAL A 19 -21.64 -16.06 -2.89
CA VAL A 19 -21.72 -16.03 -1.41
C VAL A 19 -22.97 -15.26 -1.03
N ARG A 20 -23.85 -15.90 -0.26
CA ARG A 20 -25.04 -15.25 0.29
C ARG A 20 -24.84 -15.09 1.79
N THR A 21 -24.92 -13.86 2.26
CA THR A 21 -24.92 -13.52 3.68
C THR A 21 -26.34 -13.27 4.15
N GLN A 22 -26.68 -13.71 5.36
CA GLN A 22 -27.96 -13.44 6.00
C GLN A 22 -27.68 -12.90 7.40
N PHE A 23 -28.36 -11.85 7.76
CA PHE A 23 -28.24 -11.17 9.05
C PHE A 23 -29.61 -11.12 9.72
N ASP A 24 -29.64 -11.37 11.04
CA ASP A 24 -30.89 -11.34 11.82
C ASP A 24 -31.31 -9.91 12.22
N TYR A 25 -30.41 -8.93 12.00
CA TYR A 25 -30.60 -7.52 12.32
C TYR A 25 -30.18 -6.65 11.12
N GLU A 26 -29.84 -5.38 11.35
CA GLU A 26 -29.31 -4.51 10.31
C GLU A 26 -28.08 -5.12 9.62
N VAL A 27 -28.05 -5.00 8.29
CA VAL A 27 -26.91 -5.46 7.50
C VAL A 27 -25.69 -4.63 7.86
N PRO A 28 -24.67 -5.21 8.50
CA PRO A 28 -23.46 -4.45 8.80
C PRO A 28 -22.69 -4.17 7.51
N ASN A 29 -21.88 -3.11 7.50
CA ASN A 29 -20.90 -2.93 6.47
C ASN A 29 -19.89 -4.09 6.55
N PHE A 30 -19.70 -4.79 5.43
CA PHE A 30 -18.69 -5.83 5.33
C PHE A 30 -17.93 -5.71 4.02
N SER A 31 -16.70 -6.14 4.03
CA SER A 31 -15.85 -6.23 2.84
C SER A 31 -15.41 -7.68 2.64
N MET A 32 -15.17 -8.05 1.39
CA MET A 32 -14.72 -9.38 1.04
C MET A 32 -13.44 -9.28 0.22
N TRP A 33 -12.43 -10.06 0.58
CA TRP A 33 -11.14 -10.08 -0.10
C TRP A 33 -10.82 -11.49 -0.57
N LEU A 34 -10.17 -11.56 -1.71
CA LEU A 34 -9.48 -12.77 -2.16
C LEU A 34 -8.02 -12.71 -1.71
N PRO A 35 -7.39 -13.86 -1.45
CA PRO A 35 -5.94 -13.92 -1.32
C PRO A 35 -5.25 -13.40 -2.58
N ILE A 36 -4.01 -12.93 -2.46
CA ILE A 36 -3.21 -12.56 -3.62
C ILE A 36 -3.08 -13.78 -4.56
N GLN A 37 -3.10 -13.52 -5.86
CA GLN A 37 -3.17 -14.56 -6.90
C GLN A 37 -2.10 -15.64 -6.76
N GLN A 38 -0.92 -15.30 -6.24
CA GLN A 38 0.18 -16.24 -6.00
C GLN A 38 -0.15 -17.37 -5.01
N PHE A 39 -1.15 -17.19 -4.16
CA PHE A 39 -1.62 -18.20 -3.21
C PHE A 39 -2.86 -18.96 -3.69
N LEU A 40 -3.32 -18.67 -4.89
CA LEU A 40 -4.46 -19.35 -5.51
C LEU A 40 -3.96 -20.35 -6.56
N GLU A 41 -4.45 -21.58 -6.48
CA GLU A 41 -4.11 -22.63 -7.47
C GLU A 41 -4.71 -22.35 -8.86
N LYS A 42 -5.78 -21.58 -8.90
CA LYS A 42 -6.51 -21.20 -10.11
C LYS A 42 -6.83 -19.72 -10.08
N GLU A 43 -7.03 -19.15 -11.25
CA GLU A 43 -7.51 -17.79 -11.35
C GLU A 43 -8.91 -17.67 -10.74
N VAL A 44 -9.00 -16.82 -9.72
CA VAL A 44 -10.26 -16.48 -9.04
C VAL A 44 -10.35 -14.98 -8.98
N VAL A 45 -11.47 -14.43 -9.45
CA VAL A 45 -11.70 -12.98 -9.50
C VAL A 45 -13.10 -12.65 -9.02
N PHE A 46 -13.31 -11.47 -8.48
CA PHE A 46 -14.64 -10.92 -8.34
C PHE A 46 -15.19 -10.50 -9.70
N LEU A 47 -16.46 -10.71 -9.94
CA LEU A 47 -17.11 -10.26 -11.19
C LEU A 47 -17.33 -8.75 -11.23
N ASP A 48 -17.48 -8.16 -10.04
CA ASP A 48 -17.64 -6.70 -9.84
C ASP A 48 -16.74 -6.27 -8.68
N PRO A 49 -15.43 -6.09 -8.94
CA PRO A 49 -14.47 -5.74 -7.91
C PRO A 49 -14.50 -4.24 -7.61
N ASP A 50 -14.40 -3.90 -6.32
CA ASP A 50 -14.12 -2.54 -5.88
C ASP A 50 -12.58 -2.36 -5.83
N PRO A 51 -12.00 -1.39 -6.54
CA PRO A 51 -10.56 -1.15 -6.53
C PRO A 51 -10.06 -0.51 -5.22
N ASP A 52 -10.94 0.09 -4.44
CA ASP A 52 -10.61 0.76 -3.19
C ASP A 52 -10.60 -0.20 -2.00
N MET A 53 -10.04 0.26 -0.88
CA MET A 53 -9.84 -0.54 0.35
C MET A 53 -9.09 -1.86 0.12
N THR A 54 -8.14 -1.86 -0.81
CA THR A 54 -7.33 -3.03 -1.17
C THR A 54 -5.95 -3.04 -0.50
N ALA A 55 -5.62 -2.01 0.29
CA ALA A 55 -4.44 -2.05 1.14
C ALA A 55 -4.55 -3.15 2.20
N THR A 56 -3.48 -3.91 2.40
CA THR A 56 -3.46 -5.07 3.29
C THR A 56 -2.77 -4.78 4.63
N ASN A 57 -3.09 -5.55 5.66
CA ASN A 57 -2.35 -5.51 6.91
C ASN A 57 -0.89 -5.95 6.72
N PRO A 58 0.09 -5.31 7.40
CA PRO A 58 -0.08 -4.30 8.44
C PRO A 58 -0.17 -2.84 7.95
N SER A 59 -0.12 -2.57 6.63
CA SER A 59 -0.05 -1.19 6.11
C SER A 59 -1.29 -0.35 6.43
N THR A 60 -2.43 -1.00 6.73
CA THR A 60 -3.69 -0.33 7.10
C THR A 60 -3.72 0.25 8.51
N THR A 61 -2.72 -0.06 9.36
CA THR A 61 -2.67 0.47 10.72
C THR A 61 -2.19 1.93 10.74
N PRO A 62 -2.60 2.75 11.74
CA PRO A 62 -2.17 4.14 11.83
C PRO A 62 -0.70 4.30 12.24
N PHE A 63 -0.04 3.23 12.70
CA PHE A 63 1.32 3.26 13.26
C PHE A 63 2.43 2.98 12.27
N VAL A 64 2.08 2.62 11.03
CA VAL A 64 3.06 2.35 9.97
C VAL A 64 2.80 3.26 8.77
N THR A 65 3.84 3.61 8.04
CA THR A 65 3.72 4.32 6.77
C THR A 65 3.43 3.32 5.67
N GLY A 66 2.24 3.38 5.09
CA GLY A 66 1.86 2.59 3.92
C GLY A 66 2.42 3.23 2.65
N VAL A 67 3.03 2.42 1.81
CA VAL A 67 3.69 2.89 0.59
C VAL A 67 3.13 2.16 -0.63
N SER A 68 2.69 2.89 -1.62
CA SER A 68 2.38 2.38 -2.96
C SER A 68 3.53 2.63 -3.93
N ALA A 69 3.46 1.99 -5.08
CA ALA A 69 4.50 2.04 -6.10
C ALA A 69 4.03 2.77 -7.37
N TYR A 70 4.96 3.42 -8.06
CA TYR A 70 4.73 3.95 -9.39
C TYR A 70 5.91 3.66 -10.33
N ASP A 71 5.66 3.73 -11.64
CA ASP A 71 6.70 3.64 -12.66
C ASP A 71 7.27 5.03 -12.95
N VAL A 72 8.57 5.19 -12.78
CA VAL A 72 9.26 6.48 -13.01
C VAL A 72 9.34 6.85 -14.49
N ARG A 73 9.15 5.88 -15.40
CA ARG A 73 9.33 6.09 -16.85
C ARG A 73 8.15 6.83 -17.47
N ASP A 74 6.95 6.53 -17.03
CA ASP A 74 5.69 7.12 -17.53
C ASP A 74 4.87 7.83 -16.45
N GLY A 75 5.28 7.68 -15.18
CA GLY A 75 4.61 8.25 -14.04
C GLY A 75 3.29 7.57 -13.69
N ALA A 76 3.03 6.38 -14.19
CA ALA A 76 1.81 5.63 -13.91
C ALA A 76 1.87 4.93 -12.55
N LEU A 77 0.73 4.87 -11.85
CA LEU A 77 0.61 4.09 -10.64
C LEU A 77 0.77 2.59 -10.98
N TYR A 78 1.53 1.86 -10.16
CA TYR A 78 1.64 0.41 -10.32
C TYR A 78 0.30 -0.26 -10.04
N LEU A 79 -0.25 -0.98 -11.00
CA LEU A 79 -1.61 -1.54 -10.96
C LEU A 79 -1.88 -2.49 -9.79
N GLN A 80 -0.84 -3.14 -9.26
CA GLN A 80 -0.96 -4.02 -8.09
C GLN A 80 -0.73 -3.30 -6.76
N SER A 81 -0.62 -1.98 -6.77
CA SER A 81 -0.61 -1.17 -5.55
C SER A 81 -1.96 -1.26 -4.84
N GLY A 82 -1.92 -1.49 -3.54
CA GLY A 82 -3.13 -1.38 -2.72
C GLY A 82 -3.61 0.06 -2.66
N ARG A 83 -4.93 0.26 -2.68
CA ARG A 83 -5.61 1.55 -2.63
C ARG A 83 -6.40 1.68 -1.32
N GLY A 84 -6.40 2.84 -0.75
CA GLY A 84 -7.16 3.18 0.47
C GLY A 84 -8.33 4.09 0.11
N PHE A 85 -9.14 4.59 1.02
CA PHE A 85 -8.88 4.72 2.44
C PHE A 85 -9.24 3.44 3.20
N THR A 86 -8.77 3.36 4.47
CA THR A 86 -9.17 2.24 5.32
C THR A 86 -10.64 2.39 5.76
N PRO A 87 -11.31 1.31 6.21
CA PRO A 87 -12.66 1.40 6.77
C PRO A 87 -12.79 2.38 7.96
N PHE A 88 -11.68 2.73 8.60
CA PHE A 88 -11.62 3.69 9.70
C PHE A 88 -11.30 5.12 9.25
N GLY A 89 -11.23 5.38 7.95
CA GLY A 89 -10.96 6.69 7.40
C GLY A 89 -9.48 7.11 7.40
N TYR A 90 -8.53 6.20 7.70
CA TYR A 90 -7.12 6.52 7.54
C TYR A 90 -6.74 6.59 6.07
N ILE A 91 -5.97 7.61 5.72
CA ILE A 91 -5.41 7.76 4.38
C ILE A 91 -4.29 6.74 4.18
N LYS A 92 -4.49 5.82 3.23
CA LYS A 92 -3.56 4.80 2.82
C LYS A 92 -3.63 4.61 1.30
N PRO A 93 -2.50 4.52 0.61
CA PRO A 93 -1.14 4.71 1.15
C PRO A 93 -0.93 6.13 1.66
N GLU A 94 0.04 6.36 2.56
CA GLU A 94 0.45 7.73 2.88
C GLU A 94 1.21 8.36 1.72
N VAL A 95 2.16 7.63 1.16
CA VAL A 95 3.01 8.13 0.07
C VAL A 95 3.20 7.07 -1.00
N VAL A 96 3.61 7.52 -2.17
CA VAL A 96 3.98 6.66 -3.30
C VAL A 96 5.46 6.87 -3.62
N ALA A 97 6.17 5.78 -3.93
CA ALA A 97 7.58 5.83 -4.28
C ALA A 97 7.87 5.00 -5.55
N PRO A 98 9.04 5.18 -6.19
CA PRO A 98 9.45 4.35 -7.31
C PRO A 98 9.41 2.85 -6.94
N GLY A 99 8.83 2.02 -7.79
CA GLY A 99 8.71 0.59 -7.48
C GLY A 99 8.58 -0.33 -8.69
N VAL A 100 8.76 0.18 -9.91
CA VAL A 100 8.61 -0.62 -11.14
C VAL A 100 9.93 -0.68 -11.90
N GLU A 101 10.40 -1.89 -12.17
CA GLU A 101 11.63 -2.20 -12.93
C GLU A 101 12.89 -1.46 -12.42
N LEU A 102 13.03 -1.37 -11.11
CA LEU A 102 14.19 -0.72 -10.50
C LEU A 102 15.36 -1.68 -10.41
N THR A 103 16.53 -1.21 -10.83
CA THR A 103 17.77 -1.96 -10.70
C THR A 103 18.34 -1.79 -9.29
N GLY A 104 18.60 -2.88 -8.63
CA GLY A 104 19.21 -2.94 -7.30
C GLY A 104 20.24 -4.03 -7.17
N THR A 105 20.93 -4.05 -6.04
CA THR A 105 21.91 -5.09 -5.72
C THR A 105 21.22 -6.43 -5.49
N TYR A 106 21.85 -7.50 -5.94
CA TYR A 106 21.31 -8.85 -5.88
C TYR A 106 22.35 -9.83 -5.29
N PRO A 107 21.93 -10.93 -4.66
CA PRO A 107 22.84 -11.94 -4.14
C PRO A 107 23.81 -12.46 -5.21
N GLY A 108 25.05 -12.76 -4.81
CA GLY A 108 26.09 -13.23 -5.71
C GLY A 108 26.84 -12.13 -6.46
N ASN A 109 26.94 -10.94 -5.85
CA ASN A 109 27.66 -9.78 -6.41
C ASN A 109 27.15 -9.38 -7.81
N ARG A 110 25.83 -9.29 -7.93
CA ARG A 110 25.14 -8.97 -9.20
C ARG A 110 24.16 -7.82 -8.99
N TYR A 111 23.67 -7.30 -10.08
CA TYR A 111 22.52 -6.41 -10.14
C TYR A 111 21.34 -7.15 -10.74
N GLY A 112 20.14 -6.80 -10.30
CA GLY A 112 18.88 -7.35 -10.82
C GLY A 112 17.80 -6.30 -10.82
N THR A 113 16.77 -6.51 -11.63
CA THR A 113 15.62 -5.64 -11.74
C THR A 113 14.48 -6.20 -10.88
N MET A 114 13.83 -5.33 -10.13
CA MET A 114 12.73 -5.69 -9.22
C MET A 114 11.54 -4.76 -9.43
N THR A 115 10.34 -5.32 -9.24
CA THR A 115 9.07 -4.59 -9.30
C THR A 115 8.20 -4.96 -8.11
N GLY A 116 7.57 -3.97 -7.48
CA GLY A 116 6.59 -4.17 -6.41
C GLY A 116 6.55 -3.03 -5.41
N THR A 117 5.49 -2.99 -4.63
CA THR A 117 5.35 -2.06 -3.50
C THR A 117 6.42 -2.30 -2.42
N SER A 118 6.95 -3.53 -2.32
CA SER A 118 8.10 -3.83 -1.44
C SER A 118 9.36 -3.06 -1.85
N VAL A 119 9.57 -2.85 -3.15
CA VAL A 119 10.69 -2.04 -3.66
C VAL A 119 10.48 -0.57 -3.31
N ALA A 120 9.27 -0.06 -3.51
CA ALA A 120 8.89 1.30 -3.11
C ALA A 120 9.05 1.51 -1.59
N ALA A 121 8.65 0.54 -0.77
CA ALA A 121 8.83 0.59 0.68
C ALA A 121 10.32 0.65 1.07
N ALA A 122 11.20 -0.06 0.37
CA ALA A 122 12.65 0.02 0.62
C ALA A 122 13.21 1.42 0.31
N PHE A 123 12.70 2.10 -0.73
CA PHE A 123 13.03 3.50 -1.01
C PHE A 123 12.66 4.42 0.15
N VAL A 124 11.43 4.31 0.63
CA VAL A 124 10.94 5.12 1.75
C VAL A 124 11.70 4.81 3.04
N ALA A 125 12.08 3.56 3.26
CA ALA A 125 12.92 3.17 4.40
C ALA A 125 14.31 3.85 4.33
N GLY A 126 14.90 3.95 3.15
CA GLY A 126 16.15 4.69 2.93
C GLY A 126 16.03 6.18 3.25
N ILE A 127 14.96 6.83 2.76
CA ILE A 127 14.67 8.24 3.08
C ILE A 127 14.46 8.43 4.57
N SER A 128 13.71 7.52 5.21
CA SER A 128 13.48 7.54 6.65
C SER A 128 14.78 7.43 7.45
N ALA A 129 15.70 6.59 7.00
CA ALA A 129 17.03 6.45 7.65
C ALA A 129 17.84 7.74 7.54
N LEU A 130 17.84 8.41 6.39
CA LEU A 130 18.50 9.70 6.19
C LEU A 130 17.89 10.79 7.10
N PHE A 131 16.57 10.84 7.17
CA PHE A 131 15.87 11.75 8.08
C PHE A 131 16.25 11.51 9.54
N MET A 132 16.22 10.24 9.97
CA MET A 132 16.59 9.88 11.35
C MET A 132 18.06 10.18 11.67
N GLN A 133 18.95 10.10 10.68
CA GLN A 133 20.35 10.49 10.84
C GLN A 133 20.50 12.00 11.03
N GLU A 134 19.80 12.80 10.21
CA GLU A 134 19.88 14.27 10.26
C GLU A 134 19.31 14.82 11.58
N TYR A 135 18.18 14.29 12.04
CA TYR A 135 17.46 14.78 13.23
C TYR A 135 17.60 13.87 14.45
N ALA A 136 18.70 13.09 14.54
CA ALA A 136 18.94 12.18 15.65
C ALA A 136 18.96 12.90 17.00
N ASP A 137 19.64 14.05 17.07
CA ASP A 137 19.80 14.85 18.29
C ASP A 137 18.51 15.62 18.64
N ASP A 138 17.60 15.81 17.69
CA ASP A 138 16.30 16.46 17.87
C ASP A 138 15.19 15.48 18.29
N GLY A 139 15.53 14.22 18.55
CA GLY A 139 14.61 13.20 19.03
C GLY A 139 13.70 12.62 17.95
N ALA A 140 14.21 12.49 16.72
CA ALA A 140 13.50 11.87 15.61
C ALA A 140 12.92 10.49 15.99
N ASN A 141 11.69 10.25 15.61
CA ASN A 141 10.95 9.02 15.88
C ASN A 141 10.02 8.67 14.71
N SER A 142 9.31 7.56 14.78
CA SER A 142 8.44 7.08 13.69
C SER A 142 7.34 8.07 13.29
N ASN A 143 6.82 8.85 14.22
CA ASN A 143 5.79 9.84 13.93
C ASN A 143 6.37 11.04 13.18
N THR A 144 7.52 11.57 13.64
CA THR A 144 8.19 12.69 12.98
C THR A 144 8.66 12.32 11.57
N VAL A 145 9.17 11.10 11.38
CA VAL A 145 9.50 10.56 10.04
C VAL A 145 8.26 10.54 9.14
N ARG A 146 7.14 9.99 9.64
CA ARG A 146 5.90 9.92 8.87
C ARG A 146 5.38 11.31 8.48
N GLU A 147 5.40 12.26 9.42
CA GLU A 147 5.01 13.65 9.16
C GLU A 147 5.90 14.32 8.13
N ALA A 148 7.21 14.11 8.19
CA ALA A 148 8.17 14.63 7.25
C ALA A 148 7.94 14.07 5.82
N LEU A 149 7.71 12.77 5.70
CA LEU A 149 7.39 12.12 4.43
C LEU A 149 6.10 12.67 3.81
N ILE A 150 5.06 12.87 4.63
CA ILE A 150 3.78 13.42 4.18
C ILE A 150 3.93 14.88 3.75
N ARG A 151 4.62 15.68 4.54
CA ARG A 151 4.82 17.13 4.27
C ARG A 151 5.64 17.36 3.02
N GLY A 152 6.73 16.59 2.86
CA GLY A 152 7.61 16.67 1.71
C GLY A 152 7.04 16.05 0.43
N ALA A 153 5.95 15.27 0.52
CA ALA A 153 5.39 14.60 -0.64
C ALA A 153 4.91 15.60 -1.71
N VAL A 154 5.10 15.25 -2.97
CA VAL A 154 4.61 16.02 -4.12
C VAL A 154 3.20 15.56 -4.45
N PRO A 155 2.16 16.39 -4.25
CA PRO A 155 0.78 16.03 -4.52
C PRO A 155 0.55 15.52 -5.94
N ARG A 156 -0.28 14.49 -6.09
CA ARG A 156 -0.65 13.94 -7.39
C ARG A 156 -2.09 13.43 -7.38
N GLY A 157 -2.83 13.75 -8.45
CA GLY A 157 -4.23 13.38 -8.60
C GLY A 157 -5.18 14.30 -7.82
N GLU A 158 -6.44 14.23 -8.18
CA GLU A 158 -7.53 14.96 -7.53
C GLU A 158 -8.67 13.98 -7.18
N PRO A 159 -9.32 14.11 -6.03
CA PRO A 159 -9.06 15.09 -4.94
C PRO A 159 -7.73 14.82 -4.22
N TYR A 160 -7.33 15.72 -3.33
CA TYR A 160 -6.11 15.59 -2.53
C TYR A 160 -6.47 15.62 -1.03
N PRO A 161 -5.95 14.69 -0.22
CA PRO A 161 -5.32 13.43 -0.59
C PRO A 161 -6.31 12.46 -1.24
N ASN A 162 -5.85 11.42 -1.93
CA ASN A 162 -6.71 10.46 -2.62
C ASN A 162 -6.34 8.99 -2.36
N THR A 163 -7.21 8.08 -2.81
CA THR A 163 -7.09 6.63 -2.55
C THR A 163 -5.93 5.96 -3.29
N GLU A 164 -5.41 6.57 -4.34
CA GLU A 164 -4.36 6.01 -5.19
C GLU A 164 -2.97 6.50 -4.79
N TRP A 165 -2.83 7.82 -4.62
CA TRP A 165 -1.55 8.50 -4.39
C TRP A 165 -1.34 8.93 -2.95
N GLY A 166 -2.35 8.80 -2.08
CA GLY A 166 -2.29 9.32 -0.72
C GLY A 166 -1.98 10.80 -0.69
N TYR A 167 -0.91 11.16 0.00
CA TYR A 167 -0.37 12.53 0.03
C TYR A 167 0.58 12.83 -1.14
N GLY A 168 0.85 11.86 -2.02
CA GLY A 168 1.62 12.08 -3.23
C GLY A 168 2.91 11.28 -3.32
N ILE A 169 3.75 11.67 -4.27
CA ILE A 169 5.05 11.05 -4.51
C ILE A 169 6.05 11.55 -3.47
N VAL A 170 6.73 10.62 -2.80
CA VAL A 170 7.77 10.97 -1.82
C VAL A 170 8.91 11.74 -2.48
N ASP A 171 9.34 12.81 -1.85
CA ASP A 171 10.51 13.59 -2.22
C ASP A 171 11.49 13.60 -1.05
N ALA A 172 12.65 12.96 -1.23
CA ALA A 172 13.65 12.81 -0.19
C ALA A 172 14.20 14.16 0.29
N TYR A 173 14.48 15.06 -0.65
CA TYR A 173 15.03 16.36 -0.31
C TYR A 173 14.04 17.17 0.52
N ARG A 174 12.81 17.31 0.05
CA ARG A 174 11.75 18.03 0.78
C ARG A 174 11.43 17.40 2.12
N SER A 175 11.39 16.08 2.21
CA SER A 175 11.13 15.38 3.46
C SER A 175 12.19 15.68 4.53
N ILE A 176 13.43 16.00 4.12
CA ILE A 176 14.52 16.30 5.05
C ILE A 176 14.63 17.80 5.30
N THR A 177 14.48 18.65 4.28
CA THR A 177 14.76 20.10 4.39
C THR A 177 13.56 20.93 4.83
N ASP A 178 12.35 20.49 4.56
CA ASP A 178 11.12 21.24 4.82
C ASP A 178 10.44 20.80 6.17
N TYR A 179 11.19 20.09 7.01
CA TYR A 179 10.74 19.59 8.32
C TYR A 179 10.75 20.64 9.44
#